data_46b1f5f4582d7ddcec9df3a9c610b1ae
#
_entry.id   46b1f5f4582d7ddcec9df3a9c610b1ae
#
_cell.length_a   1.000
_cell.length_b   1.000
_cell.length_c   1.000
_cell.angle_alpha   90.00
_cell.angle_beta   90.00
_cell.angle_gamma   90.00
#
_symmetry.space_group_name_H-M   'P 1'
#
loop_
_entity.id
_entity.type
_entity.pdbx_description
1 polymer ?
#
loop_
_entity_poly.entity_id
_entity_poly.type
_entity_poly.pdbx_seq_one_letter_code
_entity_poly.pdbx_strand_id
1 'polypeptide(L)'
;MVFHIFPTALEISLVCGILTYQYGWQFALITGTTMTAYSVFTIMTTSWRTKFRKQANAADNKAATVAVDSMINYEAVKYFNNEKYEVGRYDKALKDYEKASIKVATSLAFLNSGQNIIFSSALTAMMYLAANGVATGQLTVGDLVMVNQLVFQLSVPLNFLGSMYRELRQSLLDMETLFNLQKVNVAVKDKPDAKPLALKTGEIKFENVSFGYRPDRPIIKNLNLTIPAGKKVAIVGPSGCGKSTILRLLFRYYDAQEGRILIDGQDIRDVTLDSLRRAIGVVPQDTPLFNNTIQHNIHYGNLEATQEQVIEAAKKARIDESISRFPDGYETMVGERGMMISGGEKQRLAIARLVLKDPPFLFFDEAVRPYPSLPLPSFTND
;
A
#
# COMPACT_ATOMS: atom_id res chain seq x y z
N MET A 1 1.64 -19.91 -18.21
CA MET A 1 0.56 -20.85 -17.86
C MET A 1 0.22 -21.81 -19.01
N VAL A 2 -0.19 -21.32 -20.16
CA VAL A 2 -0.46 -22.16 -21.36
C VAL A 2 0.74 -23.05 -21.70
N PHE A 3 1.96 -22.52 -21.63
CA PHE A 3 3.21 -23.23 -21.90
C PHE A 3 3.54 -24.37 -20.92
N HIS A 4 2.84 -24.50 -19.80
CA HIS A 4 3.01 -25.61 -18.86
C HIS A 4 1.82 -26.58 -18.88
N ILE A 5 0.59 -26.07 -18.98
CA ILE A 5 -0.60 -26.93 -18.98
C ILE A 5 -0.65 -27.78 -20.25
N PHE A 6 -0.40 -27.16 -21.40
CA PHE A 6 -0.48 -27.86 -22.69
C PHE A 6 0.55 -28.98 -22.81
N PRO A 7 1.86 -28.78 -22.53
CA PRO A 7 2.84 -29.88 -22.53
C PRO A 7 2.50 -30.98 -21.54
N THR A 8 2.06 -30.63 -20.31
CA THR A 8 1.65 -31.62 -19.30
C THR A 8 0.46 -32.46 -19.75
N ALA A 9 -0.59 -31.85 -20.32
CA ALA A 9 -1.75 -32.57 -20.83
C ALA A 9 -1.38 -33.47 -22.01
N LEU A 10 -0.49 -33.00 -22.89
CA LEU A 10 0.02 -33.76 -24.03
C LEU A 10 0.88 -34.94 -23.55
N GLU A 11 1.76 -34.74 -22.58
CA GLU A 11 2.59 -35.79 -21.98
C GLU A 11 1.74 -36.88 -21.33
N ILE A 12 0.75 -36.50 -20.53
CA ILE A 12 -0.19 -37.47 -19.94
C ILE A 12 -0.92 -38.27 -21.03
N SER A 13 -1.42 -37.58 -22.08
CA SER A 13 -2.13 -38.21 -23.17
C SER A 13 -1.25 -39.18 -23.95
N LEU A 14 0.00 -38.79 -24.22
CA LEU A 14 1.00 -39.67 -24.91
C LEU A 14 1.34 -40.90 -24.08
N VAL A 15 1.61 -40.73 -22.78
CA VAL A 15 1.91 -41.86 -21.89
C VAL A 15 0.73 -42.80 -21.80
N CYS A 16 -0.50 -42.31 -21.63
CA CYS A 16 -1.70 -43.15 -21.67
C CYS A 16 -1.88 -43.85 -23.01
N GLY A 17 -1.59 -43.20 -24.14
CA GLY A 17 -1.64 -43.76 -25.48
C GLY A 17 -0.64 -44.89 -25.65
N ILE A 18 0.61 -44.70 -25.25
CA ILE A 18 1.68 -45.71 -25.33
C ILE A 18 1.34 -46.92 -24.45
N LEU A 19 0.90 -46.68 -23.21
CA LEU A 19 0.51 -47.75 -22.28
C LEU A 19 -0.67 -48.57 -22.84
N THR A 20 -1.66 -47.93 -23.46
CA THR A 20 -2.80 -48.62 -24.08
C THR A 20 -2.36 -49.47 -25.27
N TYR A 21 -1.55 -48.90 -26.15
CA TYR A 21 -1.13 -49.54 -27.39
C TYR A 21 -0.20 -50.72 -27.17
N GLN A 22 0.80 -50.60 -26.27
CA GLN A 22 1.83 -51.62 -26.06
C GLN A 22 1.48 -52.66 -24.97
N TYR A 23 0.79 -52.18 -23.89
CA TYR A 23 0.59 -53.01 -22.68
C TYR A 23 -0.88 -53.36 -22.40
N GLY A 24 -1.81 -52.73 -23.14
CA GLY A 24 -3.22 -53.01 -23.01
C GLY A 24 -3.97 -51.99 -22.14
N TRP A 25 -5.31 -52.00 -22.29
CA TRP A 25 -6.20 -51.02 -21.69
C TRP A 25 -6.19 -50.98 -20.14
N GLN A 26 -5.77 -52.07 -19.50
CA GLN A 26 -5.71 -52.19 -18.03
C GLN A 26 -4.68 -51.20 -17.43
N PHE A 27 -3.53 -51.01 -18.05
CA PHE A 27 -2.51 -50.06 -17.62
C PHE A 27 -2.99 -48.60 -17.79
N ALA A 28 -3.64 -48.30 -18.88
CA ALA A 28 -4.22 -46.97 -19.10
C ALA A 28 -5.36 -46.65 -18.12
N LEU A 29 -6.17 -47.65 -17.77
CA LEU A 29 -7.24 -47.49 -16.79
C LEU A 29 -6.68 -47.18 -15.39
N ILE A 30 -5.63 -47.90 -14.94
CA ILE A 30 -5.00 -47.62 -13.66
C ILE A 30 -4.38 -46.21 -13.68
N THR A 31 -3.66 -45.83 -14.76
CA THR A 31 -3.08 -44.52 -14.91
C THR A 31 -4.15 -43.41 -14.86
N GLY A 32 -5.21 -43.54 -15.66
CA GLY A 32 -6.30 -42.55 -15.70
C GLY A 32 -7.03 -42.39 -14.34
N THR A 33 -7.30 -43.54 -13.67
CA THR A 33 -7.93 -43.51 -12.33
C THR A 33 -7.01 -42.84 -11.30
N THR A 34 -5.70 -43.17 -11.34
CA THR A 34 -4.71 -42.54 -10.44
C THR A 34 -4.61 -41.05 -10.66
N MET A 35 -4.53 -40.62 -11.93
CA MET A 35 -4.48 -39.18 -12.26
C MET A 35 -5.70 -38.43 -11.77
N THR A 36 -6.87 -39.02 -11.97
CA THR A 36 -8.14 -38.43 -11.51
C THR A 36 -8.18 -38.38 -9.96
N ALA A 37 -7.88 -39.47 -9.29
CA ALA A 37 -7.87 -39.54 -7.83
C ALA A 37 -6.85 -38.55 -7.23
N TYR A 38 -5.64 -38.49 -7.78
CA TYR A 38 -4.59 -37.57 -7.36
C TYR A 38 -5.02 -36.11 -7.54
N SER A 39 -5.56 -35.75 -8.70
CA SER A 39 -6.01 -34.41 -9.01
C SER A 39 -7.16 -33.96 -8.09
N VAL A 40 -8.17 -34.79 -7.93
CA VAL A 40 -9.33 -34.52 -7.05
C VAL A 40 -8.86 -34.36 -5.60
N PHE A 41 -8.04 -35.27 -5.09
CA PHE A 41 -7.50 -35.21 -3.74
C PHE A 41 -6.67 -33.94 -3.53
N THR A 42 -5.79 -33.59 -4.50
CA THR A 42 -4.94 -32.40 -4.44
C THR A 42 -5.77 -31.13 -4.40
N ILE A 43 -6.78 -30.99 -5.27
CA ILE A 43 -7.63 -29.79 -5.34
C ILE A 43 -8.44 -29.65 -4.04
N MET A 44 -9.09 -30.70 -3.59
CA MET A 44 -9.91 -30.68 -2.35
C MET A 44 -9.05 -30.33 -1.13
N THR A 45 -7.91 -31.01 -0.95
CA THR A 45 -7.02 -30.79 0.19
C THR A 45 -6.38 -29.41 0.12
N THR A 46 -5.97 -28.92 -1.05
CA THR A 46 -5.41 -27.57 -1.21
C THR A 46 -6.44 -26.50 -0.88
N SER A 47 -7.68 -26.67 -1.31
CA SER A 47 -8.78 -25.75 -0.97
C SER A 47 -9.01 -25.68 0.54
N TRP A 48 -9.06 -26.83 1.20
CA TRP A 48 -9.20 -26.92 2.67
C TRP A 48 -8.02 -26.29 3.41
N ARG A 49 -6.79 -26.49 2.96
CA ARG A 49 -5.56 -25.91 3.53
C ARG A 49 -5.49 -24.38 3.43
N THR A 50 -6.12 -23.79 2.43
CA THR A 50 -6.15 -22.33 2.24
C THR A 50 -6.69 -21.61 3.47
N LYS A 51 -7.64 -22.21 4.21
CA LYS A 51 -8.18 -21.65 5.47
C LYS A 51 -7.08 -21.50 6.55
N PHE A 52 -6.26 -22.54 6.74
CA PHE A 52 -5.18 -22.49 7.73
C PHE A 52 -4.09 -21.51 7.35
N ARG A 53 -3.77 -21.43 6.08
CA ARG A 53 -2.79 -20.44 5.57
C ARG A 53 -3.24 -19.00 5.78
N LYS A 54 -4.53 -18.71 5.54
CA LYS A 54 -5.10 -17.39 5.85
C LYS A 54 -5.01 -17.06 7.34
N GLN A 55 -5.29 -18.03 8.21
CA GLN A 55 -5.17 -17.85 9.67
C GLN A 55 -3.73 -17.59 10.09
N ALA A 56 -2.77 -18.34 9.54
CA ALA A 56 -1.35 -18.15 9.85
C ALA A 56 -0.85 -16.78 9.38
N ASN A 57 -1.19 -16.35 8.15
CA ASN A 57 -0.82 -15.02 7.65
C ASN A 57 -1.45 -13.90 8.48
N ALA A 58 -2.71 -14.05 8.93
CA ALA A 58 -3.34 -13.06 9.80
C ALA A 58 -2.65 -12.96 11.17
N ALA A 59 -2.24 -14.10 11.73
CA ALA A 59 -1.51 -14.15 13.01
C ALA A 59 -0.08 -13.57 12.86
N ASP A 60 0.61 -13.86 11.77
CA ASP A 60 1.93 -13.30 11.44
C ASP A 60 1.88 -11.79 11.31
N ASN A 61 0.93 -11.26 10.52
CA ASN A 61 0.72 -9.82 10.39
C ASN A 61 0.42 -9.16 11.73
N LYS A 62 -0.36 -9.81 12.61
CA LYS A 62 -0.65 -9.30 13.95
C LYS A 62 0.62 -9.25 14.81
N ALA A 63 1.46 -10.28 14.76
CA ALA A 63 2.73 -10.29 15.48
C ALA A 63 3.67 -9.20 14.97
N ALA A 64 3.80 -9.05 13.65
CA ALA A 64 4.58 -7.99 13.04
C ALA A 64 4.08 -6.59 13.45
N THR A 65 2.75 -6.38 13.45
CA THR A 65 2.16 -5.11 13.89
C THR A 65 2.51 -4.79 15.35
N VAL A 66 2.43 -5.77 16.25
CA VAL A 66 2.79 -5.58 17.66
C VAL A 66 4.26 -5.21 17.81
N ALA A 67 5.16 -5.87 17.08
CA ALA A 67 6.59 -5.55 17.11
C ALA A 67 6.88 -4.13 16.61
N VAL A 68 6.32 -3.76 15.47
CA VAL A 68 6.49 -2.42 14.87
C VAL A 68 5.91 -1.33 15.79
N ASP A 69 4.74 -1.56 16.37
CA ASP A 69 4.08 -0.63 17.29
C ASP A 69 4.96 -0.36 18.52
N SER A 70 5.53 -1.43 19.13
CA SER A 70 6.44 -1.30 20.27
C SER A 70 7.73 -0.56 19.91
N MET A 71 8.26 -0.76 18.68
CA MET A 71 9.46 -0.08 18.21
C MET A 71 9.23 1.40 17.90
N ILE A 72 8.09 1.74 17.27
CA ILE A 72 7.73 3.14 16.99
C ILE A 72 7.56 3.92 18.30
N ASN A 73 7.00 3.28 19.33
CA ASN A 73 6.72 3.89 20.62
C ASN A 73 7.79 3.56 21.67
N TYR A 74 9.05 3.29 21.27
CA TYR A 74 10.12 2.84 22.17
C TYR A 74 10.36 3.80 23.35
N GLU A 75 10.28 5.11 23.12
CA GLU A 75 10.42 6.10 24.17
C GLU A 75 9.34 5.93 25.27
N ALA A 76 8.08 5.75 24.86
CA ALA A 76 7.00 5.53 25.81
C ALA A 76 7.21 4.22 26.60
N VAL A 77 7.65 3.14 25.93
CA VAL A 77 7.99 1.88 26.61
C VAL A 77 9.08 2.09 27.65
N LYS A 78 10.11 2.90 27.32
CA LYS A 78 11.21 3.24 28.24
C LYS A 78 10.76 4.18 29.37
N TYR A 79 9.99 5.23 29.07
CA TYR A 79 9.51 6.16 30.08
C TYR A 79 8.67 5.48 31.17
N PHE A 80 7.89 4.45 30.81
CA PHE A 80 7.06 3.70 31.74
C PHE A 80 7.71 2.39 32.22
N ASN A 81 8.93 2.05 31.77
CA ASN A 81 9.67 0.83 32.12
C ASN A 81 8.86 -0.47 31.90
N ASN A 82 8.14 -0.54 30.78
CA ASN A 82 7.20 -1.60 30.42
C ASN A 82 7.74 -2.62 29.40
N GLU A 83 9.07 -2.78 29.27
CA GLU A 83 9.67 -3.70 28.30
C GLU A 83 9.21 -5.14 28.49
N LYS A 84 9.11 -5.60 29.74
CA LYS A 84 8.63 -6.97 30.05
C LYS A 84 7.19 -7.20 29.60
N TYR A 85 6.36 -6.16 29.71
CA TYR A 85 4.97 -6.22 29.25
C TYR A 85 4.90 -6.34 27.73
N GLU A 86 5.65 -5.53 26.99
CA GLU A 86 5.70 -5.57 25.53
C GLU A 86 6.26 -6.89 25.00
N VAL A 87 7.32 -7.43 25.63
CA VAL A 87 7.85 -8.76 25.30
C VAL A 87 6.79 -9.83 25.50
N GLY A 88 6.06 -9.80 26.62
CA GLY A 88 4.96 -10.76 26.88
C GLY A 88 3.80 -10.63 25.88
N ARG A 89 3.48 -9.40 25.45
CA ARG A 89 2.48 -9.12 24.43
C ARG A 89 2.88 -9.70 23.06
N TYR A 90 4.14 -9.52 22.69
CA TYR A 90 4.71 -10.06 21.45
C TYR A 90 4.79 -11.60 21.49
N ASP A 91 5.28 -12.17 22.60
CA ASP A 91 5.35 -13.63 22.79
C ASP A 91 3.96 -14.30 22.66
N LYS A 92 2.93 -13.66 23.19
CA LYS A 92 1.54 -14.14 23.02
C LYS A 92 1.11 -14.14 21.56
N ALA A 93 1.44 -13.10 20.80
CA ALA A 93 1.14 -13.02 19.37
C ALA A 93 1.90 -14.09 18.57
N LEU A 94 3.18 -14.33 18.91
CA LEU A 94 3.99 -15.39 18.32
C LEU A 94 3.45 -16.80 18.63
N LYS A 95 2.96 -17.06 19.83
CA LYS A 95 2.30 -18.33 20.17
C LYS A 95 1.04 -18.57 19.34
N ASP A 96 0.27 -17.54 19.06
CA ASP A 96 -0.89 -17.65 18.18
C ASP A 96 -0.48 -17.97 16.73
N TYR A 97 0.60 -17.35 16.24
CA TYR A 97 1.21 -17.65 14.94
C TYR A 97 1.76 -19.09 14.89
N GLU A 98 2.49 -19.52 15.92
CA GLU A 98 3.03 -20.88 16.04
C GLU A 98 1.92 -21.94 15.92
N LYS A 99 0.83 -21.78 16.69
CA LYS A 99 -0.32 -22.71 16.63
C LYS A 99 -0.94 -22.77 15.22
N ALA A 100 -1.05 -21.63 14.56
CA ALA A 100 -1.57 -21.57 13.18
C ALA A 100 -0.58 -22.20 12.20
N SER A 101 0.72 -21.96 12.36
CA SER A 101 1.80 -22.51 11.52
C SER A 101 1.89 -24.04 11.63
N ILE A 102 1.74 -24.61 12.82
CA ILE A 102 1.66 -26.05 13.02
C ILE A 102 0.51 -26.66 12.22
N LYS A 103 -0.67 -26.01 12.20
CA LYS A 103 -1.81 -26.49 11.38
C LYS A 103 -1.51 -26.42 9.88
N VAL A 104 -0.75 -25.43 9.43
CA VAL A 104 -0.30 -25.32 8.03
C VAL A 104 0.67 -26.48 7.72
N ALA A 105 1.65 -26.73 8.57
CA ALA A 105 2.63 -27.81 8.41
C ALA A 105 1.98 -29.20 8.41
N THR A 106 1.12 -29.48 9.38
CA THR A 106 0.42 -30.78 9.46
C THR A 106 -0.51 -31.01 8.29
N SER A 107 -1.22 -29.96 7.82
CA SER A 107 -2.06 -30.07 6.63
C SER A 107 -1.23 -30.29 5.34
N LEU A 108 0.01 -29.78 5.29
CA LEU A 108 0.93 -30.07 4.16
C LEU A 108 1.42 -31.52 4.22
N ALA A 109 1.78 -31.99 5.41
CA ALA A 109 2.18 -33.38 5.58
C ALA A 109 1.05 -34.34 5.15
N PHE A 110 -0.19 -34.03 5.53
CA PHE A 110 -1.37 -34.80 5.12
C PHE A 110 -1.53 -34.82 3.59
N LEU A 111 -1.38 -33.68 2.92
CA LEU A 111 -1.41 -33.61 1.46
C LEU A 111 -0.34 -34.51 0.82
N ASN A 112 0.92 -34.35 1.24
CA ASN A 112 2.04 -35.09 0.68
C ASN A 112 1.90 -36.61 0.94
N SER A 113 1.50 -36.99 2.14
CA SER A 113 1.30 -38.39 2.50
C SER A 113 0.17 -39.03 1.66
N GLY A 114 -0.95 -38.34 1.53
CA GLY A 114 -2.05 -38.83 0.70
C GLY A 114 -1.68 -38.97 -0.79
N GLN A 115 -0.96 -37.99 -1.32
CA GLN A 115 -0.43 -38.06 -2.70
C GLN A 115 0.53 -39.25 -2.88
N ASN A 116 1.44 -39.47 -1.92
CA ASN A 116 2.37 -40.61 -1.97
C ASN A 116 1.63 -41.95 -1.85
N ILE A 117 0.61 -42.07 -1.04
CA ILE A 117 -0.20 -43.28 -0.91
C ILE A 117 -0.90 -43.59 -2.24
N ILE A 118 -1.54 -42.60 -2.87
CA ILE A 118 -2.24 -42.77 -4.14
C ILE A 118 -1.25 -43.22 -5.21
N PHE A 119 -0.09 -42.57 -5.32
CA PHE A 119 0.92 -42.87 -6.32
C PHE A 119 1.55 -44.26 -6.10
N SER A 120 1.95 -44.59 -4.84
CA SER A 120 2.56 -45.88 -4.53
C SER A 120 1.59 -47.03 -4.72
N SER A 121 0.29 -46.84 -4.41
CA SER A 121 -0.73 -47.88 -4.65
C SER A 121 -0.89 -48.17 -6.14
N ALA A 122 -0.91 -47.14 -6.97
CA ALA A 122 -0.99 -47.27 -8.42
C ALA A 122 0.25 -47.93 -9.01
N LEU A 123 1.45 -47.52 -8.55
CA LEU A 123 2.71 -48.12 -8.96
C LEU A 123 2.74 -49.60 -8.60
N THR A 124 2.33 -49.98 -7.39
CA THR A 124 2.26 -51.39 -6.96
C THR A 124 1.30 -52.20 -7.84
N ALA A 125 0.13 -51.67 -8.15
CA ALA A 125 -0.85 -52.33 -9.01
C ALA A 125 -0.31 -52.53 -10.43
N MET A 126 0.37 -51.54 -11.02
CA MET A 126 0.95 -51.60 -12.35
C MET A 126 2.12 -52.60 -12.39
N MET A 127 2.98 -52.56 -11.37
CA MET A 127 4.10 -53.50 -11.28
C MET A 127 3.63 -54.96 -11.12
N TYR A 128 2.55 -55.18 -10.35
CA TYR A 128 1.94 -56.50 -10.23
C TYR A 128 1.40 -57.00 -11.60
N LEU A 129 0.70 -56.17 -12.34
CA LEU A 129 0.21 -56.52 -13.70
C LEU A 129 1.34 -56.78 -14.64
N ALA A 130 2.39 -55.96 -14.65
CA ALA A 130 3.57 -56.12 -15.49
C ALA A 130 4.34 -57.41 -15.14
N ALA A 131 4.54 -57.72 -13.85
CA ALA A 131 5.19 -58.95 -13.39
C ALA A 131 4.40 -60.20 -13.80
N ASN A 132 3.06 -60.18 -13.68
CA ASN A 132 2.21 -61.25 -14.12
C ASN A 132 2.29 -61.45 -15.65
N GLY A 133 2.34 -60.36 -16.41
CA GLY A 133 2.55 -60.39 -17.87
C GLY A 133 3.90 -61.03 -18.27
N VAL A 134 4.95 -60.74 -17.51
CA VAL A 134 6.27 -61.38 -17.71
C VAL A 134 6.20 -62.87 -17.36
N ALA A 135 5.57 -63.25 -16.25
CA ALA A 135 5.42 -64.66 -15.85
C ALA A 135 4.60 -65.49 -16.83
N THR A 136 3.64 -64.87 -17.52
CA THR A 136 2.81 -65.52 -18.57
C THR A 136 3.45 -65.48 -19.95
N GLY A 137 4.64 -64.86 -20.10
CA GLY A 137 5.36 -64.74 -21.37
C GLY A 137 4.78 -63.70 -22.35
N GLN A 138 3.84 -62.88 -21.90
CA GLN A 138 3.22 -61.82 -22.73
C GLN A 138 4.05 -60.53 -22.75
N LEU A 139 4.87 -60.31 -21.73
CA LEU A 139 5.71 -59.14 -21.58
C LEU A 139 7.18 -59.57 -21.35
N THR A 140 8.10 -58.67 -21.66
CA THR A 140 9.54 -58.83 -21.37
C THR A 140 9.96 -58.14 -20.07
N VAL A 141 11.11 -58.48 -19.52
CA VAL A 141 11.66 -57.74 -18.36
C VAL A 141 11.93 -56.29 -18.70
N GLY A 142 12.26 -55.97 -19.97
CA GLY A 142 12.42 -54.63 -20.47
C GLY A 142 11.13 -53.80 -20.38
N ASP A 143 9.97 -54.43 -20.67
CA ASP A 143 8.65 -53.79 -20.56
C ASP A 143 8.30 -53.44 -19.13
N LEU A 144 8.65 -54.26 -18.16
CA LEU A 144 8.46 -53.96 -16.74
C LEU A 144 9.24 -52.72 -16.32
N VAL A 145 10.49 -52.58 -16.77
CA VAL A 145 11.32 -51.40 -16.51
C VAL A 145 10.71 -50.16 -17.19
N MET A 146 10.22 -50.30 -18.41
CA MET A 146 9.64 -49.21 -19.18
C MET A 146 8.34 -48.71 -18.54
N VAL A 147 7.45 -49.59 -18.12
CA VAL A 147 6.22 -49.24 -17.39
C VAL A 147 6.55 -48.47 -16.11
N ASN A 148 7.54 -48.95 -15.34
CA ASN A 148 7.98 -48.26 -14.13
C ASN A 148 8.47 -46.84 -14.45
N GLN A 149 9.31 -46.66 -15.46
CA GLN A 149 9.84 -45.36 -15.86
C GLN A 149 8.74 -44.39 -16.33
N LEU A 150 7.81 -44.88 -17.16
CA LEU A 150 6.68 -44.05 -17.63
C LEU A 150 5.79 -43.56 -16.48
N VAL A 151 5.56 -44.40 -15.48
CA VAL A 151 4.76 -44.01 -14.28
C VAL A 151 5.51 -42.95 -13.45
N PHE A 152 6.82 -43.13 -13.21
CA PHE A 152 7.62 -42.14 -12.51
C PHE A 152 7.66 -40.78 -13.24
N GLN A 153 7.75 -40.80 -14.57
CA GLN A 153 7.74 -39.60 -15.38
C GLN A 153 6.46 -38.76 -15.15
N LEU A 154 5.31 -39.39 -14.92
CA LEU A 154 4.04 -38.70 -14.62
C LEU A 154 4.02 -38.04 -13.24
N SER A 155 4.89 -38.42 -12.31
CA SER A 155 4.92 -37.83 -10.95
C SER A 155 5.36 -36.36 -10.97
N VAL A 156 6.22 -35.95 -11.89
CA VAL A 156 6.76 -34.61 -12.00
C VAL A 156 5.66 -33.60 -12.36
N PRO A 157 4.92 -33.76 -13.48
CA PRO A 157 3.83 -32.84 -13.81
C PRO A 157 2.70 -32.78 -12.76
N LEU A 158 2.43 -33.92 -12.08
CA LEU A 158 1.44 -33.96 -11.01
C LEU A 158 1.80 -33.08 -9.81
N ASN A 159 3.08 -33.08 -9.42
CA ASN A 159 3.55 -32.23 -8.33
C ASN A 159 3.41 -30.73 -8.66
N PHE A 160 3.56 -30.36 -9.93
CA PHE A 160 3.38 -28.98 -10.37
C PHE A 160 1.90 -28.51 -10.42
N LEU A 161 0.95 -29.41 -10.59
CA LEU A 161 -0.48 -29.09 -10.72
C LEU A 161 -1.01 -28.26 -9.54
N GLY A 162 -0.63 -28.64 -8.31
CA GLY A 162 -1.03 -27.92 -7.10
C GLY A 162 -0.39 -26.53 -6.94
N SER A 163 0.86 -26.36 -7.36
CA SER A 163 1.54 -25.06 -7.35
C SER A 163 0.96 -24.11 -8.39
N MET A 164 0.70 -24.63 -9.57
CA MET A 164 0.14 -23.91 -10.71
C MET A 164 -1.28 -23.39 -10.43
N TYR A 165 -2.13 -24.20 -9.78
CA TYR A 165 -3.46 -23.76 -9.35
C TYR A 165 -3.38 -22.58 -8.33
N ARG A 166 -2.43 -22.65 -7.40
CA ARG A 166 -2.23 -21.56 -6.42
C ARG A 166 -1.74 -20.28 -7.09
N GLU A 167 -0.78 -20.40 -7.99
CA GLU A 167 -0.23 -19.27 -8.73
C GLU A 167 -1.29 -18.60 -9.62
N LEU A 168 -2.10 -19.41 -10.31
CA LEU A 168 -3.24 -18.89 -11.08
C LEU A 168 -4.18 -18.08 -10.20
N ARG A 169 -4.57 -18.64 -9.06
CA ARG A 169 -5.52 -17.99 -8.15
C ARG A 169 -4.92 -16.70 -7.59
N GLN A 170 -3.63 -16.69 -7.27
CA GLN A 170 -2.96 -15.48 -6.81
C GLN A 170 -2.93 -14.42 -7.90
N SER A 171 -2.54 -14.79 -9.11
CA SER A 171 -2.52 -13.85 -10.26
C SER A 171 -3.90 -13.27 -10.56
N LEU A 172 -4.98 -14.06 -10.43
CA LEU A 172 -6.35 -13.55 -10.59
C LEU A 172 -6.72 -12.54 -9.50
N LEU A 173 -6.34 -12.77 -8.24
CA LEU A 173 -6.56 -11.82 -7.14
C LEU A 173 -5.76 -10.53 -7.33
N ASP A 174 -4.53 -10.64 -7.81
CA ASP A 174 -3.68 -9.48 -8.09
C ASP A 174 -4.26 -8.64 -9.24
N MET A 175 -4.77 -9.30 -10.30
CA MET A 175 -5.50 -8.63 -11.38
C MET A 175 -6.79 -7.97 -10.88
N GLU A 176 -7.58 -8.64 -10.04
CA GLU A 176 -8.78 -8.07 -9.44
C GLU A 176 -8.44 -6.81 -8.63
N THR A 177 -7.37 -6.86 -7.84
CA THR A 177 -6.87 -5.71 -7.06
C THR A 177 -6.48 -4.55 -7.98
N LEU A 178 -5.77 -4.84 -9.07
CA LEU A 178 -5.38 -3.85 -10.07
C LEU A 178 -6.61 -3.20 -10.74
N PHE A 179 -7.57 -3.99 -11.17
CA PHE A 179 -8.82 -3.47 -11.76
C PHE A 179 -9.66 -2.68 -10.75
N ASN A 180 -9.67 -3.09 -9.49
CA ASN A 180 -10.36 -2.33 -8.45
C ASN A 180 -9.68 -0.99 -8.21
N LEU A 181 -8.35 -0.91 -8.22
CA LEU A 181 -7.62 0.35 -8.16
C LEU A 181 -7.96 1.26 -9.35
N GLN A 182 -8.05 0.70 -10.56
CA GLN A 182 -8.44 1.46 -11.75
C GLN A 182 -9.87 2.02 -11.67
N LYS A 183 -10.78 1.30 -10.98
CA LYS A 183 -12.18 1.72 -10.76
C LYS A 183 -12.33 2.78 -9.67
N VAL A 184 -11.28 3.04 -8.86
CA VAL A 184 -11.34 4.08 -7.83
C VAL A 184 -11.52 5.44 -8.49
N ASN A 185 -12.71 5.97 -8.39
CA ASN A 185 -12.99 7.33 -8.84
C ASN A 185 -12.48 8.34 -7.82
N VAL A 186 -11.65 9.26 -8.27
CA VAL A 186 -11.24 10.41 -7.47
C VAL A 186 -12.48 11.27 -7.21
N ALA A 187 -12.79 11.52 -5.93
CA ALA A 187 -13.99 12.27 -5.54
C ALA A 187 -13.97 13.73 -6.03
N VAL A 188 -12.79 14.35 -6.04
CA VAL A 188 -12.60 15.74 -6.48
C VAL A 188 -11.80 15.74 -7.77
N LYS A 189 -12.42 16.19 -8.87
CA LYS A 189 -11.82 16.27 -10.21
C LYS A 189 -12.08 17.65 -10.82
N ASP A 190 -11.24 18.04 -11.73
CA ASP A 190 -11.52 19.20 -12.58
C ASP A 190 -12.72 18.92 -13.48
N LYS A 191 -13.58 19.91 -13.64
CA LYS A 191 -14.63 19.85 -14.65
C LYS A 191 -14.00 19.93 -16.05
N PRO A 192 -14.61 19.31 -17.08
CA PRO A 192 -14.06 19.37 -18.45
C PRO A 192 -13.88 20.79 -19.01
N ASP A 193 -14.67 21.73 -18.51
CA ASP A 193 -14.70 23.14 -18.90
C ASP A 193 -14.02 24.05 -17.85
N ALA A 194 -13.33 23.49 -16.84
CA ALA A 194 -12.65 24.26 -15.81
C ALA A 194 -11.57 25.16 -16.41
N LYS A 195 -11.60 26.43 -16.00
CA LYS A 195 -10.63 27.45 -16.44
C LYS A 195 -9.59 27.73 -15.35
N PRO A 196 -8.40 28.20 -15.68
CA PRO A 196 -7.46 28.66 -14.65
C PRO A 196 -8.08 29.77 -13.81
N LEU A 197 -7.76 29.80 -12.52
CA LEU A 197 -8.20 30.83 -11.57
C LEU A 197 -7.66 32.20 -12.01
N ALA A 198 -8.54 33.14 -12.28
CA ALA A 198 -8.18 34.49 -12.63
C ALA A 198 -8.30 35.41 -11.38
N LEU A 199 -7.16 35.75 -10.79
CA LEU A 199 -7.10 36.64 -9.63
C LEU A 199 -7.21 38.09 -10.05
N LYS A 200 -8.03 38.86 -9.32
CA LYS A 200 -8.24 40.29 -9.50
C LYS A 200 -7.90 41.08 -8.24
N THR A 201 -8.62 40.81 -7.18
CA THR A 201 -8.51 41.53 -5.89
C THR A 201 -8.03 40.60 -4.78
N GLY A 202 -8.37 39.30 -4.85
CA GLY A 202 -8.05 38.31 -3.83
C GLY A 202 -9.08 38.24 -2.70
N GLU A 203 -10.34 38.49 -2.97
CA GLU A 203 -11.43 38.26 -2.02
C GLU A 203 -11.79 36.78 -1.96
N ILE A 204 -11.96 36.23 -0.75
CA ILE A 204 -12.45 34.86 -0.54
C ILE A 204 -13.79 34.90 0.18
N LYS A 205 -14.80 34.20 -0.33
CA LYS A 205 -16.15 34.19 0.22
C LYS A 205 -16.68 32.75 0.36
N PHE A 206 -17.17 32.45 1.56
CA PHE A 206 -17.92 31.23 1.86
C PHE A 206 -19.39 31.60 1.92
N GLU A 207 -20.24 30.93 1.15
CA GLU A 207 -21.67 31.17 1.09
C GLU A 207 -22.44 29.91 1.46
N ASN A 208 -23.09 29.92 2.62
CA ASN A 208 -23.93 28.85 3.16
C ASN A 208 -23.21 27.47 3.16
N VAL A 209 -21.93 27.46 3.45
CA VAL A 209 -21.10 26.25 3.36
C VAL A 209 -21.38 25.29 4.52
N SER A 210 -21.80 24.07 4.19
CA SER A 210 -21.95 22.97 5.14
C SER A 210 -21.05 21.80 4.72
N PHE A 211 -20.37 21.21 5.71
CA PHE A 211 -19.46 20.09 5.47
C PHE A 211 -19.26 19.21 6.71
N GLY A 212 -19.16 17.88 6.48
CA GLY A 212 -18.74 16.89 7.47
C GLY A 212 -17.98 15.73 6.79
N TYR A 213 -16.97 15.19 7.48
CA TYR A 213 -16.24 14.00 6.97
C TYR A 213 -17.11 12.75 6.99
N ARG A 214 -18.18 12.75 7.80
CA ARG A 214 -19.20 11.70 7.85
C ARG A 214 -20.57 12.35 7.72
N PRO A 215 -21.53 11.70 7.04
CA PRO A 215 -22.88 12.24 6.88
C PRO A 215 -23.60 12.49 8.21
N ASP A 216 -23.31 11.67 9.24
CA ASP A 216 -23.91 11.74 10.57
C ASP A 216 -23.29 12.82 11.48
N ARG A 217 -22.15 13.40 11.09
CA ARG A 217 -21.42 14.38 11.92
C ARG A 217 -20.97 15.60 11.13
N PRO A 218 -21.84 16.60 10.91
CA PRO A 218 -21.45 17.86 10.28
C PRO A 218 -20.50 18.64 11.20
N ILE A 219 -19.40 19.15 10.63
CA ILE A 219 -18.38 19.95 11.32
C ILE A 219 -18.61 21.43 11.06
N ILE A 220 -18.88 21.80 9.82
CA ILE A 220 -19.22 23.15 9.40
C ILE A 220 -20.69 23.15 9.04
N LYS A 221 -21.44 24.11 9.57
CA LYS A 221 -22.87 24.27 9.37
C LYS A 221 -23.17 25.69 8.93
N ASN A 222 -23.65 25.84 7.71
CA ASN A 222 -24.11 27.12 7.13
C ASN A 222 -23.11 28.28 7.35
N LEU A 223 -21.83 28.02 7.07
CA LEU A 223 -20.78 29.03 7.24
C LEU A 223 -20.91 30.11 6.17
N ASN A 224 -21.05 31.35 6.65
CA ASN A 224 -20.99 32.54 5.84
C ASN A 224 -19.82 33.40 6.33
N LEU A 225 -18.77 33.51 5.49
CA LEU A 225 -17.55 34.23 5.84
C LEU A 225 -17.00 34.94 4.61
N THR A 226 -16.69 36.22 4.76
CA THR A 226 -15.98 36.98 3.71
C THR A 226 -14.62 37.42 4.25
N ILE A 227 -13.57 37.07 3.51
CA ILE A 227 -12.19 37.51 3.74
C ILE A 227 -11.88 38.58 2.70
N PRO A 228 -11.84 39.85 3.09
CA PRO A 228 -11.60 40.94 2.15
C PRO A 228 -10.19 40.89 1.56
N ALA A 229 -10.03 41.35 0.32
CA ALA A 229 -8.75 41.45 -0.34
C ALA A 229 -7.70 42.21 0.49
N GLY A 230 -6.48 41.72 0.52
CA GLY A 230 -5.34 42.38 1.20
C GLY A 230 -5.46 42.48 2.72
N LYS A 231 -6.43 41.81 3.35
CA LYS A 231 -6.61 41.85 4.83
C LYS A 231 -6.07 40.59 5.48
N LYS A 232 -5.54 40.73 6.68
CA LYS A 232 -5.18 39.63 7.57
C LYS A 232 -6.40 39.29 8.43
N VAL A 233 -6.87 38.07 8.36
CA VAL A 233 -8.04 37.56 9.11
C VAL A 233 -7.60 36.37 9.97
N ALA A 234 -7.98 36.41 11.26
CA ALA A 234 -7.75 35.31 12.18
C ALA A 234 -9.05 34.53 12.41
N ILE A 235 -8.99 33.21 12.26
CA ILE A 235 -10.10 32.31 12.59
C ILE A 235 -9.82 31.72 13.97
N VAL A 236 -10.60 32.14 14.98
CA VAL A 236 -10.42 31.72 16.37
C VAL A 236 -11.58 30.82 16.81
N GLY A 237 -11.27 29.80 17.58
CA GLY A 237 -12.28 28.89 18.13
C GLY A 237 -11.66 27.72 18.87
N PRO A 238 -12.45 26.93 19.62
CA PRO A 238 -11.96 25.76 20.36
C PRO A 238 -11.39 24.69 19.44
N SER A 239 -10.60 23.77 20.01
CA SER A 239 -10.08 22.62 19.25
C SER A 239 -11.24 21.78 18.71
N GLY A 240 -11.13 21.33 17.44
CA GLY A 240 -12.17 20.53 16.79
C GLY A 240 -13.36 21.31 16.20
N CYS A 241 -13.41 22.65 16.29
CA CYS A 241 -14.49 23.45 15.71
C CYS A 241 -14.46 23.57 14.17
N GLY A 242 -13.45 23.02 13.50
CA GLY A 242 -13.38 23.00 12.05
C GLY A 242 -12.43 24.01 11.40
N LYS A 243 -11.53 24.68 12.15
CA LYS A 243 -10.56 25.66 11.59
C LYS A 243 -9.73 25.05 10.45
N SER A 244 -9.05 23.96 10.68
CA SER A 244 -8.26 23.26 9.64
C SER A 244 -9.14 22.65 8.54
N THR A 245 -10.43 22.42 8.81
CA THR A 245 -11.39 21.97 7.79
C THR A 245 -11.70 23.07 6.77
N ILE A 246 -11.77 24.32 7.20
CA ILE A 246 -11.94 25.48 6.29
C ILE A 246 -10.80 25.53 5.28
N LEU A 247 -9.55 25.34 5.75
CA LEU A 247 -8.38 25.28 4.90
C LEU A 247 -8.45 24.10 3.90
N ARG A 248 -8.84 22.91 4.37
CA ARG A 248 -8.97 21.71 3.52
C ARG A 248 -10.03 21.88 2.43
N LEU A 249 -11.13 22.59 2.73
CA LEU A 249 -12.16 22.91 1.76
C LEU A 249 -11.66 23.95 0.74
N LEU A 250 -10.91 24.95 1.16
CA LEU A 250 -10.34 25.96 0.28
C LEU A 250 -9.29 25.36 -0.69
N PHE A 251 -8.45 24.43 -0.20
CA PHE A 251 -7.54 23.63 -1.02
C PHE A 251 -8.24 22.63 -1.94
N ARG A 252 -9.55 22.52 -1.76
CA ARG A 252 -10.39 21.57 -2.47
C ARG A 252 -9.82 20.12 -2.35
N TYR A 253 -9.46 19.71 -1.10
CA TYR A 253 -9.27 18.30 -0.78
C TYR A 253 -10.61 17.59 -0.66
N TYR A 254 -11.65 18.34 -0.36
CA TYR A 254 -13.06 17.94 -0.32
C TYR A 254 -13.91 19.03 -0.95
N ASP A 255 -14.97 18.67 -1.63
CA ASP A 255 -16.01 19.62 -2.04
C ASP A 255 -17.02 19.83 -0.91
N ALA A 256 -17.54 21.05 -0.75
CA ALA A 256 -18.60 21.33 0.19
C ALA A 256 -19.87 20.52 -0.16
N GLN A 257 -20.56 20.01 0.87
CA GLN A 257 -21.81 19.27 0.69
C GLN A 257 -22.96 20.22 0.32
N GLU A 258 -22.95 21.42 0.91
CA GLU A 258 -23.90 22.50 0.60
C GLU A 258 -23.14 23.82 0.51
N GLY A 259 -23.71 24.77 -0.23
CA GLY A 259 -23.12 26.08 -0.44
C GLY A 259 -21.98 26.09 -1.46
N ARG A 260 -21.23 27.19 -1.46
CA ARG A 260 -20.11 27.39 -2.38
C ARG A 260 -19.02 28.24 -1.76
N ILE A 261 -17.80 28.08 -2.30
CA ILE A 261 -16.63 28.87 -1.92
C ILE A 261 -16.18 29.62 -3.16
N LEU A 262 -16.07 30.91 -3.05
CA LEU A 262 -15.74 31.80 -4.15
C LEU A 262 -14.39 32.48 -3.90
N ILE A 263 -13.58 32.61 -4.94
CA ILE A 263 -12.39 33.48 -4.98
C ILE A 263 -12.60 34.49 -6.11
N ASP A 264 -12.62 35.78 -5.76
CA ASP A 264 -12.94 36.86 -6.70
C ASP A 264 -14.23 36.59 -7.51
N GLY A 265 -15.26 36.03 -6.85
CA GLY A 265 -16.54 35.69 -7.45
C GLY A 265 -16.53 34.39 -8.29
N GLN A 266 -15.39 33.72 -8.43
CA GLN A 266 -15.26 32.43 -9.15
C GLN A 266 -15.42 31.27 -8.17
N ASP A 267 -16.33 30.33 -8.45
CA ASP A 267 -16.48 29.11 -7.62
C ASP A 267 -15.24 28.23 -7.78
N ILE A 268 -14.65 27.79 -6.67
CA ILE A 268 -13.46 26.93 -6.68
C ILE A 268 -13.70 25.58 -7.39
N ARG A 269 -14.97 25.19 -7.60
CA ARG A 269 -15.34 23.97 -8.36
C ARG A 269 -15.28 24.17 -9.86
N ASP A 270 -15.26 25.41 -10.34
CA ASP A 270 -15.26 25.78 -11.77
C ASP A 270 -13.87 26.18 -12.26
N VAL A 271 -12.87 26.19 -11.38
CA VAL A 271 -11.48 26.47 -11.71
C VAL A 271 -10.63 25.19 -11.65
N THR A 272 -9.49 25.18 -12.36
CA THR A 272 -8.57 24.04 -12.32
C THR A 272 -7.88 23.92 -10.96
N LEU A 273 -7.75 22.69 -10.45
CA LEU A 273 -7.12 22.41 -9.16
C LEU A 273 -5.66 22.90 -9.12
N ASP A 274 -4.96 22.79 -10.23
CA ASP A 274 -3.57 23.24 -10.32
C ASP A 274 -3.46 24.76 -10.10
N SER A 275 -4.25 25.58 -10.81
CA SER A 275 -4.25 27.03 -10.64
C SER A 275 -4.70 27.48 -9.25
N LEU A 276 -5.72 26.82 -8.69
CA LEU A 276 -6.20 27.06 -7.32
C LEU A 276 -5.10 26.81 -6.30
N ARG A 277 -4.46 25.63 -6.36
CA ARG A 277 -3.43 25.22 -5.40
C ARG A 277 -2.11 25.99 -5.55
N ARG A 278 -1.78 26.43 -6.75
CA ARG A 278 -0.64 27.35 -6.96
C ARG A 278 -0.87 28.68 -6.28
N ALA A 279 -2.09 29.22 -6.32
CA ALA A 279 -2.43 30.48 -5.71
C ALA A 279 -2.42 30.47 -4.17
N ILE A 280 -2.43 29.29 -3.53
CA ILE A 280 -2.53 29.14 -2.09
C ILE A 280 -1.23 28.56 -1.52
N GLY A 281 -0.66 29.20 -0.51
CA GLY A 281 0.44 28.68 0.28
C GLY A 281 0.01 28.40 1.71
N VAL A 282 0.54 27.33 2.30
CA VAL A 282 0.20 26.88 3.66
C VAL A 282 1.43 26.58 4.47
N VAL A 283 1.42 27.06 5.72
CA VAL A 283 2.27 26.55 6.78
C VAL A 283 1.38 25.70 7.70
N PRO A 284 1.47 24.36 7.61
CA PRO A 284 0.63 23.48 8.42
C PRO A 284 1.11 23.44 9.88
N GLN A 285 0.24 22.98 10.78
CA GLN A 285 0.54 22.78 12.21
C GLN A 285 1.72 21.79 12.38
N ASP A 286 1.62 20.62 11.74
CA ASP A 286 2.72 19.66 11.65
C ASP A 286 3.40 19.82 10.28
N THR A 287 4.65 20.23 10.28
CA THR A 287 5.42 20.43 9.05
C THR A 287 5.98 19.10 8.55
N PRO A 288 5.44 18.50 7.49
CA PRO A 288 6.03 17.31 6.88
C PRO A 288 7.31 17.69 6.14
N LEU A 289 8.39 16.98 6.44
CA LEU A 289 9.66 17.10 5.74
C LEU A 289 10.00 15.80 5.05
N PHE A 290 10.56 15.93 3.84
CA PHE A 290 11.08 14.79 3.10
C PHE A 290 12.40 14.34 3.73
N ASN A 291 12.63 13.04 3.77
CA ASN A 291 13.93 12.48 4.16
C ASN A 291 14.97 12.78 3.06
N ASN A 292 15.42 14.01 3.04
CA ASN A 292 16.37 14.55 2.07
C ASN A 292 17.12 15.73 2.71
N THR A 293 17.92 16.45 1.95
CA THR A 293 18.69 17.61 2.44
C THR A 293 17.78 18.79 2.81
N ILE A 294 18.30 19.70 3.62
CA ILE A 294 17.63 20.97 3.94
C ILE A 294 17.38 21.76 2.67
N GLN A 295 18.37 21.84 1.76
CA GLN A 295 18.24 22.50 0.46
C GLN A 295 17.05 21.95 -0.33
N HIS A 296 16.99 20.62 -0.50
CA HIS A 296 15.87 19.98 -1.20
C HIS A 296 14.52 20.32 -0.55
N ASN A 297 14.47 20.31 0.77
CA ASN A 297 13.25 20.61 1.51
C ASN A 297 12.77 22.05 1.32
N ILE A 298 13.65 23.06 1.18
CA ILE A 298 13.28 24.44 0.87
C ILE A 298 12.91 24.55 -0.61
N HIS A 299 13.74 23.99 -1.51
CA HIS A 299 13.58 24.05 -2.96
C HIS A 299 12.24 23.45 -3.44
N TYR A 300 11.67 22.52 -2.64
CA TYR A 300 10.36 21.94 -2.91
C TYR A 300 9.22 22.97 -2.97
N GLY A 301 9.41 24.17 -2.43
CA GLY A 301 8.46 25.28 -2.57
C GLY A 301 8.32 25.77 -4.00
N ASN A 302 9.41 25.79 -4.76
CA ASN A 302 9.45 26.13 -6.18
C ASN A 302 10.66 25.44 -6.84
N LEU A 303 10.40 24.39 -7.62
CA LEU A 303 11.45 23.58 -8.25
C LEU A 303 12.17 24.28 -9.41
N GLU A 304 11.69 25.43 -9.86
CA GLU A 304 12.33 26.24 -10.91
C GLU A 304 13.23 27.32 -10.32
N ALA A 305 13.25 27.46 -8.98
CA ALA A 305 14.05 28.49 -8.31
C ALA A 305 15.55 28.20 -8.37
N THR A 306 16.36 29.26 -8.43
CA THR A 306 17.82 29.13 -8.35
C THR A 306 18.28 28.88 -6.92
N GLN A 307 19.54 28.44 -6.76
CA GLN A 307 20.11 28.22 -5.42
C GLN A 307 20.17 29.50 -4.59
N GLU A 308 20.44 30.64 -5.24
CA GLU A 308 20.47 31.96 -4.58
C GLU A 308 19.08 32.31 -4.02
N GLN A 309 18.02 32.03 -4.75
CA GLN A 309 16.64 32.24 -4.31
C GLN A 309 16.29 31.35 -3.12
N VAL A 310 16.77 30.11 -3.10
CA VAL A 310 16.61 29.18 -1.97
C VAL A 310 17.27 29.75 -0.72
N ILE A 311 18.51 30.23 -0.84
CA ILE A 311 19.25 30.84 0.26
C ILE A 311 18.56 32.14 0.73
N GLU A 312 18.09 32.97 -0.17
CA GLU A 312 17.34 34.18 0.17
C GLU A 312 16.03 33.87 0.93
N ALA A 313 15.30 32.86 0.49
CA ALA A 313 14.10 32.39 1.19
C ALA A 313 14.44 31.88 2.60
N ALA A 314 15.54 31.16 2.77
CA ALA A 314 16.04 30.71 4.06
C ALA A 314 16.39 31.88 4.98
N LYS A 315 17.02 32.93 4.46
CA LYS A 315 17.35 34.16 5.21
C LYS A 315 16.07 34.89 5.63
N LYS A 316 15.10 35.07 4.73
CA LYS A 316 13.81 35.67 5.06
C LYS A 316 13.05 34.88 6.14
N ALA A 317 13.16 33.56 6.13
CA ALA A 317 12.59 32.69 7.17
C ALA A 317 13.44 32.60 8.45
N ARG A 318 14.59 33.28 8.52
CA ARG A 318 15.53 33.25 9.66
C ARG A 318 15.98 31.85 10.04
N ILE A 319 16.23 30.97 9.06
CA ILE A 319 16.77 29.63 9.29
C ILE A 319 18.22 29.51 8.83
N ASP A 320 18.70 30.39 7.98
CA ASP A 320 20.07 30.38 7.42
C ASP A 320 21.17 30.34 8.50
N GLU A 321 21.00 31.10 9.61
CA GLU A 321 21.90 31.04 10.74
C GLU A 321 21.93 29.67 11.44
N SER A 322 20.81 28.97 11.51
CA SER A 322 20.74 27.62 12.07
C SER A 322 21.39 26.63 11.12
N ILE A 323 21.13 26.77 9.80
CA ILE A 323 21.74 25.92 8.76
C ILE A 323 23.26 26.01 8.77
N SER A 324 23.81 27.22 8.94
CA SER A 324 25.27 27.46 9.00
C SER A 324 25.93 26.77 10.18
N ARG A 325 25.23 26.36 11.22
CA ARG A 325 25.74 25.61 12.37
C ARG A 325 25.82 24.11 12.14
N PHE A 326 25.15 23.61 11.14
CA PHE A 326 25.23 22.17 10.80
C PHE A 326 26.54 21.88 10.04
N PRO A 327 27.16 20.72 10.27
CA PRO A 327 28.43 20.37 9.60
C PRO A 327 28.36 20.42 8.08
N ASP A 328 27.25 19.97 7.48
CA ASP A 328 27.06 19.90 6.05
C ASP A 328 26.19 21.07 5.51
N GLY A 329 25.91 22.08 6.35
CA GLY A 329 25.10 23.24 5.95
C GLY A 329 23.78 22.87 5.28
N TYR A 330 23.57 23.38 4.07
CA TYR A 330 22.35 23.11 3.28
C TYR A 330 22.20 21.65 2.83
N GLU A 331 23.31 20.89 2.74
CA GLU A 331 23.31 19.46 2.38
C GLU A 331 23.04 18.54 3.57
N THR A 332 22.82 19.10 4.76
CA THR A 332 22.45 18.33 5.95
C THR A 332 21.16 17.57 5.73
N MET A 333 21.17 16.26 5.96
CA MET A 333 19.99 15.39 5.89
C MET A 333 19.07 15.66 7.09
N VAL A 334 17.78 15.82 6.83
CA VAL A 334 16.81 16.09 7.90
C VAL A 334 16.28 14.81 8.57
N GLY A 335 16.56 13.64 8.00
CA GLY A 335 16.08 12.34 8.48
C GLY A 335 14.59 12.10 8.22
N GLU A 336 14.11 10.93 8.61
CA GLU A 336 12.70 10.58 8.47
C GLU A 336 11.82 11.56 9.27
N ARG A 337 10.83 12.15 8.60
CA ARG A 337 9.94 13.18 9.18
C ARG A 337 10.67 14.33 9.87
N GLY A 338 11.94 14.58 9.52
CA GLY A 338 12.74 15.65 10.08
C GLY A 338 13.17 15.41 11.53
N MET A 339 13.36 14.18 11.96
CA MET A 339 13.74 13.86 13.35
C MET A 339 15.09 14.46 13.78
N MET A 340 15.95 14.81 12.83
CA MET A 340 17.29 15.37 13.10
C MET A 340 17.30 16.90 13.34
N ILE A 341 16.15 17.56 13.22
CA ILE A 341 16.00 19.01 13.40
C ILE A 341 14.91 19.35 14.41
N SER A 342 15.08 20.47 15.10
CA SER A 342 14.15 20.93 16.14
C SER A 342 12.79 21.34 15.56
N GLY A 343 11.73 21.32 16.39
CA GLY A 343 10.38 21.72 15.97
C GLY A 343 10.32 23.16 15.45
N GLY A 344 11.10 24.08 16.05
CA GLY A 344 11.18 25.44 15.57
C GLY A 344 11.87 25.58 14.22
N GLU A 345 12.90 24.76 13.94
CA GLU A 345 13.57 24.72 12.65
C GLU A 345 12.66 24.14 11.57
N LYS A 346 11.86 23.09 11.89
CA LYS A 346 10.83 22.56 10.98
C LYS A 346 9.84 23.64 10.55
N GLN A 347 9.37 24.45 11.50
CA GLN A 347 8.45 25.55 11.18
C GLN A 347 9.11 26.61 10.30
N ARG A 348 10.37 26.98 10.60
CA ARG A 348 11.10 27.93 9.75
C ARG A 348 11.37 27.37 8.35
N LEU A 349 11.63 26.07 8.21
CA LEU A 349 11.73 25.43 6.89
C LEU A 349 10.39 25.49 6.11
N ALA A 350 9.27 25.29 6.78
CA ALA A 350 7.95 25.46 6.13
C ALA A 350 7.72 26.91 5.70
N ILE A 351 8.14 27.88 6.50
CA ILE A 351 8.07 29.30 6.13
C ILE A 351 9.00 29.58 4.94
N ALA A 352 10.21 29.04 4.92
CA ALA A 352 11.12 29.20 3.78
C ALA A 352 10.52 28.62 2.48
N ARG A 353 9.90 27.45 2.52
CA ARG A 353 9.12 26.89 1.39
C ARG A 353 8.02 27.84 0.92
N LEU A 354 7.29 28.41 1.85
CA LEU A 354 6.19 29.34 1.54
C LEU A 354 6.73 30.63 0.91
N VAL A 355 7.81 31.19 1.43
CA VAL A 355 8.47 32.38 0.89
C VAL A 355 8.98 32.11 -0.53
N LEU A 356 9.57 30.93 -0.78
CA LEU A 356 10.09 30.56 -2.09
C LEU A 356 8.96 30.33 -3.12
N LYS A 357 7.78 29.83 -2.67
CA LYS A 357 6.60 29.63 -3.50
C LYS A 357 5.95 30.96 -3.88
N ASP A 358 6.01 31.98 -3.04
CA ASP A 358 5.44 33.34 -3.20
C ASP A 358 3.97 33.35 -3.68
N PRO A 359 3.03 32.68 -3.00
CA PRO A 359 1.65 32.62 -3.41
C PRO A 359 0.84 33.84 -2.94
N PRO A 360 -0.17 34.29 -3.71
CA PRO A 360 -1.01 35.45 -3.34
C PRO A 360 -1.83 35.22 -2.06
N PHE A 361 -2.19 33.97 -1.72
CA PHE A 361 -2.90 33.63 -0.48
C PHE A 361 -2.02 32.85 0.47
N LEU A 362 -1.94 33.32 1.71
CA LEU A 362 -1.13 32.73 2.77
C LEU A 362 -2.02 32.23 3.90
N PHE A 363 -1.85 30.96 4.26
CA PHE A 363 -2.56 30.32 5.37
C PHE A 363 -1.60 29.75 6.39
N PHE A 364 -1.85 30.05 7.66
CA PHE A 364 -1.08 29.56 8.79
C PHE A 364 -2.01 28.77 9.71
N ASP A 365 -1.80 27.46 9.85
CA ASP A 365 -2.58 26.60 10.72
C ASP A 365 -1.79 26.35 12.02
N GLU A 366 -2.06 27.18 13.07
CA GLU A 366 -1.36 27.17 14.37
C GLU A 366 0.19 27.26 14.26
N ALA A 367 0.69 27.75 13.13
CA ALA A 367 2.11 27.80 12.83
C ALA A 367 2.89 28.81 13.70
N VAL A 368 2.19 29.63 14.49
CA VAL A 368 2.78 30.65 15.31
C VAL A 368 2.38 30.44 16.76
N ARG A 369 3.19 29.70 17.52
CA ARG A 369 3.29 30.04 18.95
C ARG A 369 3.96 31.42 19.00
N PRO A 370 3.40 32.39 19.72
CA PRO A 370 3.94 33.75 19.71
C PRO A 370 5.37 33.73 20.26
N TYR A 371 6.34 33.77 19.36
CA TYR A 371 7.64 34.32 19.72
C TYR A 371 7.48 35.85 19.71
N PRO A 372 7.79 36.54 20.80
CA PRO A 372 7.48 37.98 20.93
C PRO A 372 8.43 38.85 20.11
N SER A 373 8.57 38.66 18.83
CA SER A 373 9.27 39.62 17.94
C SER A 373 9.61 39.08 16.54
N LEU A 374 8.67 38.45 15.84
CA LEU A 374 8.82 38.32 14.39
C LEU A 374 7.96 39.42 13.74
N PRO A 375 8.54 40.49 13.20
CA PRO A 375 7.84 41.29 12.23
C PRO A 375 7.54 40.36 11.05
N LEU A 376 6.24 40.11 10.78
CA LEU A 376 5.86 39.50 9.52
C LEU A 376 6.50 40.33 8.40
N PRO A 377 7.11 39.70 7.37
CA PRO A 377 7.64 40.46 6.28
C PRO A 377 6.55 41.39 5.77
N SER A 378 6.82 42.67 5.76
CA SER A 378 5.99 43.67 5.10
C SER A 378 6.15 43.38 3.59
N PHE A 379 5.23 42.65 3.03
CA PHE A 379 5.04 42.63 1.58
C PHE A 379 4.47 44.00 1.21
N THR A 380 5.32 45.00 1.06
CA THR A 380 5.01 46.23 0.37
C THR A 380 5.20 45.95 -1.10
N ASN A 381 4.12 46.04 -1.86
CA ASN A 381 4.21 46.21 -3.29
C ASN A 381 4.97 47.53 -3.55
N ASP A 382 6.16 47.44 -4.13
CA ASP A 382 6.72 48.47 -5.01
C ASP A 382 6.47 48.04 -6.47
#